data_47f22382626f2473c5d48d6416e59d1c
#
_entry.id   47f22382626f2473c5d48d6416e59d1c
#
_cell.length_a   1.000
_cell.length_b   1.000
_cell.length_c   1.000
_cell.angle_alpha   90.00
_cell.angle_beta   90.00
_cell.angle_gamma   90.00
#
_symmetry.space_group_name_H-M   'P 1'
#
loop_
_entity.id
_entity.type
_entity.pdbx_description
1 polymer ?
#
loop_
_entity_poly.entity_id
_entity_poly.type
_entity_poly.pdbx_seq_one_letter_code
_entity_poly.pdbx_strand_id
1 'polypeptide(L)'
;LTEGPKMLKTPTYHVFHMYKYHQDADLVESYIEGLKEVGEDEIRVPSLHESVSVSADGTVNLTLNNLSVTEESEVEVSFAELKPSSVTASILTEKMDAYNTFEEPDRVKEVEFTNYEITENGVKFSVPASSVVLLRIR
;
A
#
# COMPACT_ATOMS: atom_id res chain seq x y z
N LEU A 1 19.97 5.26 -6.65
CA LEU A 1 20.87 6.12 -7.38
C LEU A 1 22.10 6.41 -6.52
N THR A 2 23.25 6.59 -7.14
CA THR A 2 24.51 6.89 -6.41
C THR A 2 25.24 8.08 -7.05
N GLU A 3 25.89 8.88 -6.22
CA GLU A 3 26.77 9.97 -6.61
C GLU A 3 27.99 10.00 -5.67
N GLY A 4 29.14 9.53 -6.13
CA GLY A 4 30.29 9.33 -5.27
C GLY A 4 29.98 8.38 -4.10
N PRO A 5 30.21 8.80 -2.84
CA PRO A 5 29.90 7.99 -1.65
C PRO A 5 28.43 8.07 -1.23
N LYS A 6 27.61 8.89 -1.87
CA LYS A 6 26.20 9.08 -1.54
C LYS A 6 25.32 8.05 -2.26
N MET A 7 24.27 7.58 -1.58
CA MET A 7 23.23 6.70 -2.14
C MET A 7 21.87 7.33 -1.88
N LEU A 8 21.02 7.33 -2.92
CA LEU A 8 19.66 7.82 -2.87
C LEU A 8 18.67 6.67 -3.07
N LYS A 9 17.75 6.48 -2.14
CA LYS A 9 16.59 5.59 -2.29
C LYS A 9 15.50 6.35 -3.03
N THR A 10 15.05 5.80 -4.16
CA THR A 10 13.94 6.39 -4.92
C THR A 10 12.59 5.96 -4.34
N PRO A 11 11.47 6.62 -4.64
CA PRO A 11 10.13 6.12 -4.30
C PRO A 11 9.91 4.67 -4.77
N THR A 12 10.41 4.32 -5.95
CA THR A 12 10.35 2.95 -6.49
C THR A 12 11.03 1.93 -5.57
N TYR A 13 12.18 2.29 -4.96
CA TYR A 13 12.83 1.42 -3.97
C TYR A 13 11.88 1.10 -2.81
N HIS A 14 11.16 2.09 -2.30
CA HIS A 14 10.23 1.89 -1.18
C HIS A 14 9.05 1.00 -1.58
N VAL A 15 8.52 1.14 -2.80
CA VAL A 15 7.49 0.23 -3.32
C VAL A 15 7.99 -1.22 -3.33
N PHE A 16 9.17 -1.49 -3.90
CA PHE A 16 9.76 -2.83 -3.88
C PHE A 16 9.98 -3.34 -2.46
N HIS A 17 10.40 -2.46 -1.54
CA HIS A 17 10.57 -2.83 -0.13
C HIS A 17 9.25 -3.22 0.53
N MET A 18 8.15 -2.54 0.24
CA MET A 18 6.82 -2.89 0.73
C MET A 18 6.32 -4.21 0.11
N TYR A 19 6.51 -4.42 -1.18
CA TYR A 19 6.06 -5.61 -1.90
C TYR A 19 6.88 -6.88 -1.63
N LYS A 20 8.05 -6.77 -1.01
CA LYS A 20 8.90 -7.95 -0.71
C LYS A 20 8.20 -9.04 0.11
N TYR A 21 7.19 -8.68 0.88
CA TYR A 21 6.44 -9.63 1.71
C TYR A 21 5.50 -10.56 0.92
N HIS A 22 5.25 -10.23 -0.34
CA HIS A 22 4.53 -11.13 -1.25
C HIS A 22 5.44 -12.17 -1.90
N GLN A 23 6.78 -11.99 -1.81
CA GLN A 23 7.72 -12.95 -2.34
C GLN A 23 7.67 -14.25 -1.53
N ASP A 24 7.63 -15.39 -2.22
CA ASP A 24 7.55 -16.73 -1.61
C ASP A 24 6.32 -16.92 -0.69
N ALA A 25 5.27 -16.13 -0.89
CA ALA A 25 3.99 -16.23 -0.20
C ALA A 25 2.91 -16.79 -1.14
N ASP A 26 1.91 -17.44 -0.56
CA ASP A 26 0.79 -17.98 -1.33
C ASP A 26 -0.21 -16.88 -1.67
N LEU A 27 -0.68 -16.85 -2.92
CA LEU A 27 -1.70 -15.90 -3.37
C LEU A 27 -3.03 -16.17 -2.65
N VAL A 28 -3.66 -15.12 -2.17
CA VAL A 28 -5.02 -15.16 -1.61
C VAL A 28 -5.97 -14.51 -2.62
N GLU A 29 -7.06 -15.20 -2.92
CA GLU A 29 -8.12 -14.63 -3.76
C GLU A 29 -8.76 -13.44 -3.07
N SER A 30 -8.82 -12.32 -3.78
CA SER A 30 -9.38 -11.06 -3.28
C SER A 30 -10.13 -10.33 -4.39
N TYR A 31 -11.05 -9.49 -4.00
CA TYR A 31 -11.76 -8.59 -4.92
C TYR A 31 -12.18 -7.32 -4.19
N ILE A 32 -12.34 -6.23 -4.93
CA ILE A 32 -12.79 -4.94 -4.40
C ILE A 32 -14.18 -4.63 -4.96
N GLU A 33 -15.12 -4.33 -4.08
CA GLU A 33 -16.44 -3.81 -4.43
C GLU A 33 -16.48 -2.28 -4.41
N GLY A 34 -17.36 -1.68 -5.21
CA GLY A 34 -17.58 -0.23 -5.20
C GLY A 34 -16.43 0.58 -5.79
N LEU A 35 -15.64 -0.03 -6.68
CA LEU A 35 -14.51 0.64 -7.34
C LEU A 35 -14.96 1.88 -8.12
N LYS A 36 -14.27 2.99 -7.86
CA LYS A 36 -14.29 4.18 -8.72
C LYS A 36 -13.23 4.02 -9.80
N GLU A 37 -13.39 4.72 -10.90
CA GLU A 37 -12.41 4.81 -11.97
C GLU A 37 -11.70 6.17 -11.94
N VAL A 38 -10.43 6.17 -12.34
CA VAL A 38 -9.61 7.35 -12.56
C VAL A 38 -9.08 7.35 -13.99
N GLY A 39 -8.74 8.52 -14.52
CA GLY A 39 -8.29 8.70 -15.90
C GLY A 39 -9.26 9.53 -16.73
N GLU A 40 -8.92 9.74 -17.99
CA GLU A 40 -9.70 10.54 -18.94
C GLU A 40 -10.11 9.70 -20.14
N ASP A 41 -11.28 9.99 -20.67
CA ASP A 41 -11.84 9.41 -21.90
C ASP A 41 -11.82 7.87 -21.90
N GLU A 42 -11.12 7.27 -22.88
CA GLU A 42 -10.98 5.82 -23.04
C GLU A 42 -9.87 5.21 -22.17
N ILE A 43 -9.06 6.05 -21.51
CA ILE A 43 -7.96 5.61 -20.65
C ILE A 43 -8.41 5.71 -19.19
N ARG A 44 -9.28 4.81 -18.77
CA ARG A 44 -9.75 4.69 -17.39
C ARG A 44 -9.30 3.39 -16.77
N VAL A 45 -8.92 3.47 -15.50
CA VAL A 45 -8.53 2.31 -14.70
C VAL A 45 -9.20 2.41 -13.33
N PRO A 46 -9.42 1.28 -12.63
CA PRO A 46 -9.87 1.32 -11.24
C PRO A 46 -8.94 2.19 -10.39
N SER A 47 -9.52 2.95 -9.46
CA SER A 47 -8.74 3.84 -8.59
C SER A 47 -7.93 3.08 -7.55
N LEU A 48 -8.38 1.91 -7.13
CA LEU A 48 -7.70 1.05 -6.16
C LEU A 48 -7.28 -0.27 -6.81
N HIS A 49 -6.07 -0.72 -6.46
CA HIS A 49 -5.54 -2.03 -6.82
C HIS A 49 -4.97 -2.70 -5.59
N GLU A 50 -5.35 -3.96 -5.36
CA GLU A 50 -4.87 -4.76 -4.25
C GLU A 50 -3.97 -5.92 -4.69
N SER A 51 -3.15 -6.36 -3.76
CA SER A 51 -2.49 -7.67 -3.82
C SER A 51 -2.53 -8.28 -2.42
N VAL A 52 -2.98 -9.51 -2.32
CA VAL A 52 -3.12 -10.22 -1.05
C VAL A 52 -2.39 -11.54 -1.11
N SER A 53 -1.58 -11.82 -0.10
CA SER A 53 -0.88 -13.10 0.04
C SER A 53 -0.80 -13.53 1.50
N VAL A 54 -0.55 -14.80 1.73
CA VAL A 54 -0.27 -15.35 3.06
C VAL A 54 1.13 -15.94 3.09
N SER A 55 1.93 -15.47 4.05
CA SER A 55 3.27 -15.98 4.30
C SER A 55 3.23 -17.34 5.01
N ALA A 56 4.31 -18.10 4.97
CA ALA A 56 4.40 -19.41 5.61
C ALA A 56 4.12 -19.41 7.11
N ASP A 57 4.30 -18.27 7.79
CA ASP A 57 3.98 -18.07 9.20
C ASP A 57 2.50 -17.70 9.49
N GLY A 58 1.67 -17.67 8.45
CA GLY A 58 0.26 -17.33 8.53
C GLY A 58 -0.03 -15.82 8.49
N THR A 59 0.98 -14.96 8.35
CA THR A 59 0.77 -13.50 8.22
C THR A 59 0.14 -13.20 6.87
N VAL A 60 -0.99 -12.51 6.86
CA VAL A 60 -1.61 -11.98 5.65
C VAL A 60 -0.97 -10.65 5.30
N ASN A 61 -0.45 -10.54 4.09
CA ASN A 61 0.13 -9.32 3.54
C ASN A 61 -0.87 -8.73 2.54
N LEU A 62 -1.32 -7.52 2.80
CA LEU A 62 -2.19 -6.75 1.91
C LEU A 62 -1.46 -5.49 1.48
N THR A 63 -1.23 -5.34 0.18
CA THR A 63 -0.83 -4.07 -0.42
C THR A 63 -1.98 -3.47 -1.18
N LEU A 64 -2.18 -2.17 -1.04
CA LEU A 64 -3.25 -1.42 -1.69
C LEU A 64 -2.70 -0.12 -2.24
N ASN A 65 -2.97 0.14 -3.53
CA ASN A 65 -2.56 1.36 -4.22
C ASN A 65 -3.77 2.22 -4.50
N ASN A 66 -3.67 3.53 -4.23
CA ASN A 66 -4.65 4.51 -4.68
C ASN A 66 -4.05 5.34 -5.82
N LEU A 67 -4.58 5.14 -7.03
CA LEU A 67 -4.16 5.85 -8.25
C LEU A 67 -4.83 7.21 -8.42
N SER A 68 -5.84 7.53 -7.59
CA SER A 68 -6.39 8.89 -7.57
C SER A 68 -5.32 9.87 -7.09
N VAL A 69 -5.13 10.95 -7.80
CA VAL A 69 -4.18 12.02 -7.41
C VAL A 69 -4.82 13.09 -6.51
N THR A 70 -6.14 13.01 -6.31
CA THR A 70 -6.92 14.03 -5.59
C THR A 70 -7.81 13.47 -4.48
N GLU A 71 -8.25 12.22 -4.60
CA GLU A 71 -9.25 11.63 -3.69
C GLU A 71 -8.66 10.52 -2.83
N GLU A 72 -8.94 10.57 -1.54
CA GLU A 72 -8.76 9.43 -0.65
C GLU A 72 -9.92 8.43 -0.79
N SER A 73 -9.70 7.21 -0.37
CA SER A 73 -10.71 6.15 -0.39
C SER A 73 -10.80 5.48 0.96
N GLU A 74 -12.02 5.43 1.51
CA GLU A 74 -12.32 4.61 2.68
C GLU A 74 -12.39 3.14 2.26
N VAL A 75 -11.68 2.28 2.98
CA VAL A 75 -11.59 0.86 2.71
C VAL A 75 -11.96 0.06 3.95
N GLU A 76 -12.84 -0.91 3.77
CA GLU A 76 -13.14 -1.93 4.75
C GLU A 76 -12.75 -3.29 4.19
N VAL A 77 -11.75 -3.92 4.82
CA VAL A 77 -11.30 -5.27 4.48
C VAL A 77 -12.01 -6.26 5.37
N SER A 78 -12.59 -7.30 4.77
CA SER A 78 -13.21 -8.40 5.51
C SER A 78 -12.57 -9.72 5.11
N PHE A 79 -12.26 -10.55 6.09
CA PHE A 79 -11.72 -11.90 5.90
C PHE A 79 -12.80 -12.95 6.16
N ALA A 80 -12.83 -13.99 5.34
CA ALA A 80 -13.80 -15.10 5.50
C ALA A 80 -13.49 -15.94 6.75
N GLU A 81 -12.21 -16.18 7.05
CA GLU A 81 -11.78 -17.13 8.09
C GLU A 81 -10.83 -16.52 9.14
N LEU A 82 -10.18 -15.39 8.82
CA LEU A 82 -9.24 -14.73 9.72
C LEU A 82 -9.96 -13.73 10.63
N LYS A 83 -9.70 -13.82 11.93
CA LYS A 83 -10.03 -12.77 12.90
C LYS A 83 -8.74 -12.05 13.28
N PRO A 84 -8.54 -10.82 12.82
CA PRO A 84 -7.30 -10.09 13.09
C PRO A 84 -7.08 -9.85 14.57
N SER A 85 -5.90 -10.16 15.06
CA SER A 85 -5.47 -9.87 16.44
C SER A 85 -4.42 -8.77 16.49
N SER A 86 -3.67 -8.60 15.41
CA SER A 86 -2.65 -7.55 15.31
C SER A 86 -2.45 -7.12 13.86
N VAL A 87 -2.11 -5.86 13.68
CA VAL A 87 -1.79 -5.27 12.39
C VAL A 87 -0.53 -4.43 12.54
N THR A 88 0.41 -4.59 11.61
CA THR A 88 1.49 -3.64 11.39
C THR A 88 1.33 -3.08 9.99
N ALA A 89 1.45 -1.77 9.84
CA ALA A 89 1.22 -1.14 8.55
C ALA A 89 2.24 -0.06 8.23
N SER A 90 2.48 0.14 6.94
CA SER A 90 3.30 1.22 6.42
C SER A 90 2.65 1.86 5.20
N ILE A 91 3.04 3.09 4.93
CA ILE A 91 2.52 3.89 3.82
C ILE A 91 3.64 4.63 3.10
N LEU A 92 3.51 4.71 1.80
CA LEU A 92 4.26 5.60 0.93
C LEU A 92 3.26 6.55 0.27
N THR A 93 3.35 7.83 0.57
CA THR A 93 2.48 8.86 -0.01
C THR A 93 3.18 10.20 -0.06
N GLU A 94 2.94 10.95 -1.11
CA GLU A 94 3.34 12.35 -1.31
C GLU A 94 2.60 12.87 -2.55
N LYS A 95 2.76 14.16 -2.85
CA LYS A 95 2.27 14.71 -4.11
C LYS A 95 2.85 13.97 -5.31
N MET A 96 2.07 13.85 -6.38
CA MET A 96 2.41 13.06 -7.56
C MET A 96 3.74 13.46 -8.22
N ASP A 97 4.13 14.73 -8.10
CA ASP A 97 5.37 15.29 -8.65
C ASP A 97 6.54 15.29 -7.66
N ALA A 98 6.36 14.73 -6.47
CA ALA A 98 7.42 14.68 -5.47
C ALA A 98 8.46 13.60 -5.78
N TYR A 99 9.72 13.93 -5.57
CA TYR A 99 10.85 13.02 -5.74
C TYR A 99 11.95 13.30 -4.72
N ASN A 100 12.79 12.31 -4.51
CA ASN A 100 13.95 12.42 -3.62
C ASN A 100 15.16 12.98 -4.37
N THR A 101 15.93 13.85 -3.70
CA THR A 101 17.21 14.38 -4.18
C THR A 101 18.32 14.04 -3.20
N PHE A 102 19.57 14.28 -3.57
CA PHE A 102 20.70 14.10 -2.65
C PHE A 102 20.72 15.11 -1.50
N GLU A 103 20.02 16.23 -1.64
CA GLU A 103 19.79 17.25 -0.61
C GLU A 103 18.62 16.90 0.29
N GLU A 104 17.56 16.29 -0.28
CA GLU A 104 16.34 15.85 0.43
C GLU A 104 16.08 14.35 0.14
N PRO A 105 16.93 13.45 0.67
CA PRO A 105 16.87 12.02 0.26
C PRO A 105 15.66 11.27 0.78
N ASP A 106 14.98 11.79 1.78
CA ASP A 106 13.87 11.15 2.49
C ASP A 106 12.54 11.92 2.34
N ARG A 107 12.41 12.77 1.34
CA ARG A 107 11.17 13.50 1.08
C ARG A 107 10.00 12.55 0.81
N VAL A 108 10.23 11.53 0.00
CA VAL A 108 9.27 10.46 -0.28
C VAL A 108 9.86 9.16 0.25
N LYS A 109 9.32 8.66 1.35
CA LYS A 109 9.77 7.41 1.97
C LYS A 109 8.63 6.64 2.61
N GLU A 110 8.80 5.35 2.73
CA GLU A 110 7.94 4.50 3.54
C GLU A 110 8.01 4.92 5.01
N VAL A 111 6.84 5.14 5.62
CA VAL A 111 6.68 5.47 7.03
C VAL A 111 5.64 4.57 7.68
N GLU A 112 5.65 4.48 9.00
CA GLU A 112 4.62 3.75 9.74
C GLU A 112 3.23 4.34 9.46
N PHE A 113 2.24 3.46 9.28
CA PHE A 113 0.85 3.82 9.09
C PHE A 113 0.05 3.33 10.29
N THR A 114 -0.56 4.26 11.02
CA THR A 114 -1.28 3.97 12.28
C THR A 114 -2.77 4.29 12.20
N ASN A 115 -3.24 4.90 11.10
CA ASN A 115 -4.64 5.31 10.96
C ASN A 115 -5.49 4.16 10.41
N TYR A 116 -5.64 3.10 11.19
CA TYR A 116 -6.51 1.98 10.92
C TYR A 116 -7.24 1.51 12.19
N GLU A 117 -8.34 0.81 11.99
CA GLU A 117 -9.14 0.19 13.05
C GLU A 117 -9.27 -1.31 12.77
N ILE A 118 -8.95 -2.15 13.75
CA ILE A 118 -9.17 -3.59 13.69
C ILE A 118 -10.65 -3.85 14.02
N THR A 119 -11.35 -4.54 13.13
CA THR A 119 -12.74 -4.96 13.32
C THR A 119 -12.81 -6.44 13.69
N GLU A 120 -13.99 -6.98 13.96
CA GLU A 120 -14.16 -8.38 14.36
C GLU A 120 -13.57 -9.38 13.35
N ASN A 121 -13.70 -9.08 12.04
CA ASN A 121 -13.27 -9.96 10.95
C ASN A 121 -12.46 -9.23 9.88
N GLY A 122 -11.89 -8.08 10.20
CA GLY A 122 -11.17 -7.30 9.21
C GLY A 122 -10.47 -6.07 9.73
N VAL A 123 -10.25 -5.11 8.83
CA VAL A 123 -9.57 -3.83 9.12
C VAL A 123 -10.22 -2.72 8.33
N LYS A 124 -10.43 -1.57 8.96
CA LYS A 124 -10.88 -0.32 8.32
C LYS A 124 -9.77 0.71 8.29
N PHE A 125 -9.62 1.40 7.19
CA PHE A 125 -8.66 2.50 7.04
C PHE A 125 -8.98 3.38 5.83
N SER A 126 -8.43 4.59 5.82
CA SER A 126 -8.49 5.48 4.66
C SER A 126 -7.17 5.41 3.89
N VAL A 127 -7.25 5.27 2.57
CA VAL A 127 -6.10 5.24 1.66
C VAL A 127 -5.99 6.61 0.99
N PRO A 128 -5.00 7.44 1.37
CA PRO A 128 -4.81 8.75 0.78
C PRO A 128 -4.63 8.71 -0.74
N ALA A 129 -4.87 9.82 -1.40
CA ALA A 129 -4.51 9.99 -2.80
C ALA A 129 -3.02 9.72 -3.05
N SER A 130 -2.66 9.21 -4.23
CA SER A 130 -1.27 8.97 -4.65
C SER A 130 -0.48 8.17 -3.60
N SER A 131 -1.03 7.05 -3.12
CA SER A 131 -0.41 6.28 -2.05
C SER A 131 -0.31 4.79 -2.33
N VAL A 132 0.63 4.17 -1.65
CA VAL A 132 0.76 2.71 -1.50
C VAL A 132 0.73 2.40 0.00
N VAL A 133 -0.16 1.51 0.41
CA VAL A 133 -0.29 1.05 1.79
C VAL A 133 0.02 -0.43 1.86
N LEU A 134 0.81 -0.83 2.84
CA LEU A 134 1.03 -2.23 3.21
C LEU A 134 0.47 -2.49 4.60
N LEU A 135 -0.37 -3.51 4.73
CA LEU A 135 -0.79 -4.05 6.02
C LEU A 135 -0.29 -5.49 6.15
N ARG A 136 0.26 -5.82 7.30
CA ARG A 136 0.62 -7.18 7.70
C ARG A 136 -0.23 -7.57 8.89
N ILE A 137 -1.08 -8.58 8.70
CA ILE A 137 -2.21 -8.89 9.57
C ILE A 137 -2.05 -10.31 10.11
N ARG A 138 -2.27 -10.44 11.42
CA ARG A 138 -2.27 -11.74 12.13
C ARG A 138 -3.52 -11.93 12.95
#